data_2ef693bfde703fea9506a15fb83ba525
#
_entry.id   2ef693bfde703fea9506a15fb83ba525
#
_cell.length_a   1.000
_cell.length_b   1.000
_cell.length_c   1.000
_cell.angle_alpha   90.00
_cell.angle_beta   90.00
_cell.angle_gamma   90.00
#
_symmetry.space_group_name_H-M   'P 1'
#
loop_
_entity.id
_entity.type
_entity.pdbx_description
1 polymer ?
#
loop_
_entity_poly.entity_id
_entity_poly.type
_entity_poly.pdbx_seq_one_letter_code
_entity_poly.pdbx_strand_id
1 'polypeptide(L)'
;MVSRRRVLVGLLGLSLIRGQGLRVEEVVGGLEVPWALAFLPDGSFLVSERPGRIQWVREGRARLYAELPVYHRGESGLLGLALHPRFPLEPYLYAYRTVEEGGLRNQVVRLRHQGEKGVLERVVLDGIPARAHGLHSGGRIAFGPDGMLYVTTGEVYERELAQDLSSLGGKILRITPEGRPAPGNPFWNRQGARPEVYSYGHRNPQGLAWHPGTGELFASEHGPSGEQGFGHDEVNVIVPGGNYGWPRVVGQGNDPRYRDPLYLWPEGFPPGNLAFWKGELFVAGLRGQALLRLSLEGERGGWRVVRVDTALSGYGRLREVQVGPDGALWVTTSNRDGRGQVRPKDDRVLRLR
;
A
#
# COMPACT_ATOMS: atom_id res chain seq x y z
N MET A 1 -0.71 64.52 -37.97
CA MET A 1 -0.80 63.17 -38.53
C MET A 1 -0.22 62.20 -37.44
N VAL A 2 -1.08 61.53 -36.71
CA VAL A 2 -0.67 60.64 -35.65
C VAL A 2 -0.94 59.20 -36.11
N SER A 3 0.12 58.43 -36.28
CA SER A 3 0.08 57.03 -36.70
C SER A 3 -0.31 56.14 -35.51
N ARG A 4 -1.45 55.46 -35.62
CA ARG A 4 -1.90 54.44 -34.68
C ARG A 4 -1.20 53.13 -34.98
N ARG A 5 -0.25 52.71 -34.09
CA ARG A 5 0.27 51.33 -34.11
C ARG A 5 -0.78 50.42 -33.49
N ARG A 6 -1.24 49.46 -34.27
CA ARG A 6 -2.04 48.32 -33.78
C ARG A 6 -1.13 47.37 -33.06
N VAL A 7 -1.41 47.10 -31.79
CA VAL A 7 -0.82 46.02 -31.01
C VAL A 7 -1.57 44.76 -31.40
N LEU A 8 -0.89 43.81 -32.05
CA LEU A 8 -1.38 42.45 -32.23
C LEU A 8 -1.20 41.73 -30.90
N VAL A 9 -2.30 41.41 -30.22
CA VAL A 9 -2.33 40.47 -29.13
C VAL A 9 -2.29 39.08 -29.75
N GLY A 10 -1.14 38.43 -29.66
CA GLY A 10 -0.99 37.03 -30.05
C GLY A 10 -1.75 36.15 -29.04
N LEU A 11 -2.81 35.52 -29.54
CA LEU A 11 -3.43 34.38 -28.82
C LEU A 11 -2.40 33.26 -28.76
N LEU A 12 -1.80 33.06 -27.61
CA LEU A 12 -1.10 31.83 -27.26
C LEU A 12 -2.14 30.70 -27.25
N GLY A 13 -2.11 29.91 -28.31
CA GLY A 13 -2.89 28.68 -28.40
C GLY A 13 -2.48 27.73 -27.26
N LEU A 14 -3.38 27.51 -26.32
CA LEU A 14 -3.29 26.37 -25.41
C LEU A 14 -3.31 25.12 -26.29
N SER A 15 -2.14 24.53 -26.49
CA SER A 15 -2.00 23.18 -27.00
C SER A 15 -2.56 22.25 -25.96
N LEU A 16 -3.80 21.84 -26.14
CA LEU A 16 -4.38 20.69 -25.47
C LEU A 16 -3.58 19.46 -25.86
N ILE A 17 -2.56 19.11 -25.08
CA ILE A 17 -1.98 17.79 -25.12
C ILE A 17 -3.11 16.85 -24.65
N ARG A 18 -3.82 16.28 -25.62
CA ARG A 18 -4.68 15.12 -25.40
C ARG A 18 -3.76 13.99 -24.97
N GLY A 19 -3.52 13.87 -23.67
CA GLY A 19 -3.08 12.61 -23.08
C GLY A 19 -4.12 11.58 -23.49
N GLN A 20 -3.70 10.46 -24.08
CA GLN A 20 -4.60 9.35 -24.35
C GLN A 20 -5.20 8.97 -23.00
N GLY A 21 -6.50 9.28 -22.83
CA GLY A 21 -7.20 9.04 -21.57
C GLY A 21 -7.15 7.55 -21.26
N LEU A 22 -6.78 7.21 -20.03
CA LEU A 22 -6.82 5.83 -19.56
C LEU A 22 -8.23 5.28 -19.74
N ARG A 23 -8.34 4.14 -20.42
CA ARG A 23 -9.60 3.43 -20.53
C ARG A 23 -9.84 2.70 -19.22
N VAL A 24 -10.94 3.04 -18.54
CA VAL A 24 -11.35 2.43 -17.27
C VAL A 24 -12.45 1.42 -17.53
N GLU A 25 -12.27 0.22 -16.99
CA GLU A 25 -13.24 -0.87 -17.00
C GLU A 25 -13.62 -1.22 -15.56
N GLU A 26 -14.91 -1.26 -15.23
CA GLU A 26 -15.40 -1.82 -13.96
C GLU A 26 -15.46 -3.34 -14.08
N VAL A 27 -14.62 -4.04 -13.33
CA VAL A 27 -14.51 -5.50 -13.41
C VAL A 27 -15.53 -6.19 -12.51
N VAL A 28 -15.67 -5.70 -11.29
CA VAL A 28 -16.63 -6.21 -10.30
C VAL A 28 -16.97 -5.09 -9.33
N GLY A 29 -18.22 -5.10 -8.85
CA GLY A 29 -18.72 -4.17 -7.83
C GLY A 29 -19.45 -4.90 -6.71
N GLY A 30 -19.95 -4.11 -5.74
CA GLY A 30 -20.70 -4.64 -4.59
C GLY A 30 -19.79 -5.29 -3.53
N LEU A 31 -18.50 -4.99 -3.54
CA LEU A 31 -17.57 -5.46 -2.53
C LEU A 31 -17.63 -4.59 -1.26
N GLU A 32 -17.12 -5.12 -0.16
CA GLU A 32 -17.09 -4.44 1.12
C GLU A 32 -15.66 -4.12 1.55
N VAL A 33 -15.23 -2.88 1.32
CA VAL A 33 -13.86 -2.40 1.60
C VAL A 33 -12.81 -3.35 1.03
N PRO A 34 -12.73 -3.52 -0.31
CA PRO A 34 -11.71 -4.36 -0.95
C PRO A 34 -10.34 -3.76 -0.69
N TRP A 35 -9.49 -4.50 0.03
CA TRP A 35 -8.26 -3.95 0.58
C TRP A 35 -7.02 -4.29 -0.25
N ALA A 36 -6.92 -5.52 -0.74
CA ALA A 36 -5.80 -5.98 -1.55
C ALA A 36 -6.23 -6.99 -2.61
N LEU A 37 -5.47 -7.07 -3.69
CA LEU A 37 -5.63 -8.01 -4.79
C LEU A 37 -4.50 -9.03 -4.81
N ALA A 38 -4.79 -10.26 -5.23
CA ALA A 38 -3.80 -11.29 -5.55
C ALA A 38 -4.22 -12.01 -6.83
N PHE A 39 -3.43 -11.89 -7.89
CA PHE A 39 -3.75 -12.45 -9.21
C PHE A 39 -3.33 -13.90 -9.33
N LEU A 40 -4.24 -14.76 -9.79
CA LEU A 40 -3.98 -16.17 -10.08
C LEU A 40 -3.45 -16.34 -11.51
N PRO A 41 -2.73 -17.44 -11.81
CA PRO A 41 -2.15 -17.66 -13.14
C PRO A 41 -3.16 -17.76 -14.27
N ASP A 42 -4.42 -18.10 -13.97
CA ASP A 42 -5.52 -18.21 -14.96
C ASP A 42 -6.17 -16.86 -15.31
N GLY A 43 -5.66 -15.75 -14.73
CA GLY A 43 -6.19 -14.41 -14.93
C GLY A 43 -7.36 -14.03 -14.00
N SER A 44 -7.86 -14.96 -13.20
CA SER A 44 -8.75 -14.64 -12.08
C SER A 44 -7.95 -14.03 -10.92
N PHE A 45 -8.63 -13.47 -9.94
CA PHE A 45 -7.95 -12.86 -8.80
C PHE A 45 -8.72 -13.03 -7.50
N LEU A 46 -7.99 -12.95 -6.42
CA LEU A 46 -8.51 -12.91 -5.07
C LEU A 46 -8.52 -11.47 -4.58
N VAL A 47 -9.55 -11.09 -3.85
CA VAL A 47 -9.65 -9.78 -3.21
C VAL A 47 -10.04 -9.94 -1.75
N SER A 48 -9.28 -9.32 -0.85
CA SER A 48 -9.64 -9.26 0.57
C SER A 48 -10.69 -8.19 0.79
N GLU A 49 -11.71 -8.53 1.55
CA GLU A 49 -12.68 -7.58 2.11
C GLU A 49 -12.39 -7.41 3.60
N ARG A 50 -12.23 -6.17 4.05
CA ARG A 50 -11.81 -5.86 5.43
C ARG A 50 -12.62 -6.57 6.54
N PRO A 51 -13.94 -6.82 6.39
CA PRO A 51 -14.71 -7.58 7.39
C PRO A 51 -14.30 -9.04 7.59
N GLY A 52 -13.44 -9.63 6.73
CA GLY A 52 -12.89 -10.96 6.94
C GLY A 52 -13.08 -11.95 5.80
N ARG A 53 -13.67 -11.53 4.69
CA ARG A 53 -13.87 -12.40 3.52
C ARG A 53 -12.75 -12.24 2.49
N ILE A 54 -12.40 -13.31 1.83
CA ILE A 54 -11.63 -13.29 0.59
C ILE A 54 -12.56 -13.75 -0.52
N GLN A 55 -12.77 -12.90 -1.51
CA GLN A 55 -13.57 -13.22 -2.69
C GLN A 55 -12.66 -13.70 -3.82
N TRP A 56 -13.09 -14.69 -4.55
CA TRP A 56 -12.50 -15.09 -5.82
C TRP A 56 -13.31 -14.48 -6.95
N VAL A 57 -12.66 -13.67 -7.75
CA VAL A 57 -13.32 -13.00 -8.88
C VAL A 57 -12.86 -13.63 -10.18
N ARG A 58 -13.82 -14.12 -10.93
CA ARG A 58 -13.64 -14.72 -12.25
C ARG A 58 -14.74 -14.21 -13.18
N GLU A 59 -14.38 -13.74 -14.36
CA GLU A 59 -15.34 -13.23 -15.36
C GLU A 59 -16.33 -12.21 -14.77
N GLY A 60 -15.84 -11.29 -13.94
CA GLY A 60 -16.65 -10.25 -13.30
C GLY A 60 -17.58 -10.73 -12.18
N ARG A 61 -17.48 -11.98 -11.76
CA ARG A 61 -18.30 -12.56 -10.68
C ARG A 61 -17.44 -12.88 -9.47
N ALA A 62 -17.87 -12.39 -8.31
CA ALA A 62 -17.26 -12.68 -7.01
C ALA A 62 -17.93 -13.91 -6.37
N ARG A 63 -17.11 -14.81 -5.82
CA ARG A 63 -17.53 -15.96 -5.00
C ARG A 63 -16.68 -16.02 -3.76
N LEU A 64 -17.24 -16.48 -2.66
CA LEU A 64 -16.50 -16.66 -1.42
C LEU A 64 -15.41 -17.72 -1.59
N TYR A 65 -14.16 -17.31 -1.37
CA TYR A 65 -12.97 -18.17 -1.41
C TYR A 65 -12.53 -18.61 -0.01
N ALA A 66 -12.57 -17.69 0.95
CA ALA A 66 -12.29 -17.98 2.35
C ALA A 66 -12.96 -16.94 3.25
N GLU A 67 -13.27 -17.33 4.47
CA GLU A 67 -13.71 -16.44 5.53
C GLU A 67 -12.81 -16.64 6.74
N LEU A 68 -12.25 -15.55 7.25
CA LEU A 68 -11.34 -15.55 8.38
C LEU A 68 -11.93 -14.75 9.53
N PRO A 69 -11.88 -15.29 10.76
CA PRO A 69 -12.22 -14.48 11.93
C PRO A 69 -11.28 -13.28 12.04
N VAL A 70 -11.85 -12.08 12.20
CA VAL A 70 -11.10 -10.83 12.33
C VAL A 70 -11.75 -9.91 13.35
N TYR A 71 -10.93 -9.08 13.98
CA TYR A 71 -11.38 -7.90 14.70
C TYR A 71 -11.56 -6.77 13.71
N HIS A 72 -12.80 -6.52 13.30
CA HIS A 72 -13.14 -5.50 12.30
C HIS A 72 -13.61 -4.22 12.99
N ARG A 73 -12.69 -3.29 13.20
CA ARG A 73 -12.97 -1.96 13.77
C ARG A 73 -11.97 -0.94 13.25
N GLY A 74 -12.41 0.28 12.96
CA GLY A 74 -11.55 1.34 12.43
C GLY A 74 -10.91 0.92 11.10
N GLU A 75 -9.60 0.82 11.09
CA GLU A 75 -8.79 0.36 9.95
C GLU A 75 -8.44 -1.13 10.04
N SER A 76 -8.71 -1.75 11.18
CA SER A 76 -8.41 -3.16 11.44
C SER A 76 -9.38 -4.12 10.77
N GLY A 77 -8.94 -5.33 10.55
CA GLY A 77 -9.70 -6.39 9.90
C GLY A 77 -8.82 -7.30 9.05
N LEU A 78 -9.33 -7.74 7.91
CA LEU A 78 -8.57 -8.45 6.89
C LEU A 78 -8.00 -7.44 5.89
N LEU A 79 -6.69 -7.37 5.76
CA LEU A 79 -5.99 -6.33 5.04
C LEU A 79 -5.23 -6.89 3.82
N GLY A 80 -3.90 -6.92 3.85
CA GLY A 80 -3.05 -7.33 2.74
C GLY A 80 -3.19 -8.79 2.33
N LEU A 81 -2.98 -9.04 1.04
CA LEU A 81 -2.85 -10.38 0.45
C LEU A 81 -1.56 -10.46 -0.35
N ALA A 82 -0.95 -11.64 -0.39
CA ALA A 82 0.15 -11.96 -1.30
C ALA A 82 0.14 -13.45 -1.64
N LEU A 83 0.26 -13.78 -2.94
CA LEU A 83 0.50 -15.15 -3.38
C LEU A 83 1.97 -15.52 -3.20
N HIS A 84 2.23 -16.79 -2.86
CA HIS A 84 3.60 -17.32 -2.87
C HIS A 84 4.23 -17.14 -4.26
N PRO A 85 5.53 -16.70 -4.37
CA PRO A 85 6.16 -16.41 -5.66
C PRO A 85 6.20 -17.60 -6.63
N ARG A 86 6.16 -18.81 -6.09
CA ARG A 86 6.14 -20.06 -6.87
C ARG A 86 4.75 -20.70 -6.96
N PHE A 87 3.68 -19.90 -6.77
CA PHE A 87 2.34 -20.40 -6.99
C PHE A 87 2.16 -20.82 -8.49
N PRO A 88 1.53 -21.98 -8.83
CA PRO A 88 0.81 -22.90 -7.94
C PRO A 88 1.64 -24.07 -7.37
N LEU A 89 2.95 -24.15 -7.65
CA LEU A 89 3.81 -25.21 -7.08
C LEU A 89 3.83 -25.17 -5.57
N GLU A 90 3.90 -23.95 -5.01
CA GLU A 90 3.67 -23.65 -3.60
C GLU A 90 2.27 -23.02 -3.51
N PRO A 91 1.24 -23.81 -3.21
CA PRO A 91 -0.15 -23.37 -3.34
C PRO A 91 -0.60 -22.54 -2.15
N TYR A 92 0.12 -21.45 -1.84
CA TYR A 92 -0.10 -20.65 -0.66
C TYR A 92 -0.50 -19.21 -0.98
N LEU A 93 -1.47 -18.72 -0.20
CA LEU A 93 -1.86 -17.32 -0.08
C LEU A 93 -1.52 -16.86 1.33
N TYR A 94 -0.98 -15.66 1.43
CA TYR A 94 -0.70 -14.99 2.70
C TYR A 94 -1.70 -13.86 2.89
N ALA A 95 -2.15 -13.67 4.14
CA ALA A 95 -3.10 -12.62 4.49
C ALA A 95 -2.69 -11.95 5.82
N TYR A 96 -2.80 -10.64 5.87
CA TYR A 96 -2.64 -9.85 7.10
C TYR A 96 -4.00 -9.65 7.74
N ARG A 97 -4.13 -9.95 9.03
CA ARG A 97 -5.38 -9.78 9.74
C ARG A 97 -5.18 -9.29 11.17
N THR A 98 -6.23 -8.65 11.71
CA THR A 98 -6.34 -8.33 13.14
C THR A 98 -7.20 -9.38 13.82
N VAL A 99 -6.78 -9.90 14.96
CA VAL A 99 -7.53 -10.88 15.77
C VAL A 99 -7.61 -10.46 17.23
N GLU A 100 -8.67 -10.92 17.90
CA GLU A 100 -8.91 -10.63 19.33
C GLU A 100 -8.71 -11.87 20.21
N GLU A 101 -8.97 -13.06 19.69
CA GLU A 101 -8.80 -14.31 20.41
C GLU A 101 -7.35 -14.47 20.90
N GLY A 102 -7.18 -14.69 22.20
CA GLY A 102 -5.85 -14.75 22.82
C GLY A 102 -5.15 -13.41 23.01
N GLY A 103 -5.89 -12.28 22.90
CA GLY A 103 -5.40 -10.91 23.00
C GLY A 103 -5.33 -10.21 21.63
N LEU A 104 -5.72 -8.94 21.64
CA LEU A 104 -5.81 -8.13 20.43
C LEU A 104 -4.44 -7.91 19.80
N ARG A 105 -4.26 -8.36 18.56
CA ARG A 105 -3.01 -8.22 17.80
C ARG A 105 -3.22 -8.38 16.31
N ASN A 106 -2.26 -7.92 15.54
CA ASN A 106 -2.17 -8.21 14.11
C ASN A 106 -1.25 -9.41 13.88
N GLN A 107 -1.53 -10.15 12.83
CA GLN A 107 -0.73 -11.31 12.43
C GLN A 107 -0.79 -11.54 10.92
N VAL A 108 0.20 -12.24 10.37
CA VAL A 108 0.18 -12.78 9.01
C VAL A 108 -0.12 -14.27 9.08
N VAL A 109 -1.10 -14.70 8.30
CA VAL A 109 -1.49 -16.11 8.20
C VAL A 109 -1.24 -16.64 6.80
N ARG A 110 -1.08 -17.97 6.69
CA ARG A 110 -0.96 -18.67 5.43
C ARG A 110 -2.18 -19.55 5.21
N LEU A 111 -2.78 -19.42 4.04
CA LEU A 111 -3.86 -20.27 3.55
C LEU A 111 -3.30 -21.20 2.45
N ARG A 112 -3.77 -22.44 2.45
CA ARG A 112 -3.52 -23.37 1.34
C ARG A 112 -4.63 -23.24 0.30
N HIS A 113 -4.26 -23.06 -0.94
CA HIS A 113 -5.19 -23.10 -2.07
C HIS A 113 -5.62 -24.53 -2.36
N GLN A 114 -6.92 -24.78 -2.32
CA GLN A 114 -7.53 -26.09 -2.57
C GLN A 114 -8.67 -25.95 -3.58
N GLY A 115 -8.32 -25.93 -4.86
CA GLY A 115 -9.30 -25.71 -5.92
C GLY A 115 -9.97 -24.33 -5.83
N GLU A 116 -11.24 -24.29 -5.47
CA GLU A 116 -12.02 -23.04 -5.44
C GLU A 116 -12.06 -22.38 -4.05
N LYS A 117 -11.28 -22.84 -3.09
CA LYS A 117 -11.26 -22.30 -1.73
C LYS A 117 -9.86 -22.21 -1.13
N GLY A 118 -9.69 -21.30 -0.21
CA GLY A 118 -8.52 -21.17 0.64
C GLY A 118 -8.81 -21.73 2.04
N VAL A 119 -7.91 -22.58 2.53
CA VAL A 119 -8.02 -23.17 3.86
C VAL A 119 -6.92 -22.61 4.74
N LEU A 120 -7.29 -21.98 5.85
CA LEU A 120 -6.34 -21.47 6.83
C LEU A 120 -5.46 -22.62 7.33
N GLU A 121 -4.14 -22.47 7.15
CA GLU A 121 -3.19 -23.51 7.52
C GLU A 121 -2.44 -23.17 8.81
N ARG A 122 -1.88 -21.96 8.90
CA ARG A 122 -1.12 -21.54 10.07
C ARG A 122 -0.87 -20.03 10.14
N VAL A 123 -0.50 -19.56 11.32
CA VAL A 123 0.10 -18.24 11.53
C VAL A 123 1.58 -18.31 11.17
N VAL A 124 2.06 -17.37 10.35
CA VAL A 124 3.49 -17.26 9.96
C VAL A 124 4.21 -16.13 10.68
N LEU A 125 3.49 -15.07 11.08
CA LEU A 125 4.02 -14.00 11.90
C LEU A 125 2.94 -13.54 12.88
N ASP A 126 3.28 -13.46 14.16
CA ASP A 126 2.36 -13.08 15.23
C ASP A 126 2.95 -11.97 16.11
N GLY A 127 2.12 -11.39 16.98
CA GLY A 127 2.56 -10.41 17.97
C GLY A 127 2.81 -9.01 17.43
N ILE A 128 2.27 -8.67 16.26
CA ILE A 128 2.26 -7.28 15.77
C ILE A 128 1.23 -6.50 16.60
N PRO A 129 1.58 -5.33 17.15
CA PRO A 129 0.66 -4.55 17.98
C PRO A 129 -0.66 -4.21 17.28
N ALA A 130 -1.75 -4.29 18.02
CA ALA A 130 -3.08 -3.77 17.67
C ALA A 130 -3.72 -3.14 18.89
N ARG A 131 -4.70 -2.26 18.70
CA ARG A 131 -5.41 -1.58 19.80
C ARG A 131 -6.91 -1.54 19.51
N ALA A 132 -7.70 -1.38 20.55
CA ALA A 132 -9.16 -1.45 20.48
C ALA A 132 -9.80 -0.39 19.55
N HIS A 133 -9.13 0.75 19.31
CA HIS A 133 -9.60 1.75 18.35
C HIS A 133 -9.42 1.28 16.89
N GLY A 134 -8.59 0.27 16.60
CA GLY A 134 -8.37 -0.31 15.28
C GLY A 134 -7.64 0.59 14.29
N LEU A 135 -6.87 1.58 14.74
CA LEU A 135 -6.19 2.54 13.87
C LEU A 135 -4.70 2.22 13.75
N HIS A 136 -4.09 2.67 12.66
CA HIS A 136 -2.67 2.50 12.32
C HIS A 136 -2.22 1.03 12.38
N SER A 137 -2.93 0.18 11.66
CA SER A 137 -2.63 -1.25 11.59
C SER A 137 -1.53 -1.60 10.57
N GLY A 138 -1.14 -0.68 9.70
CA GLY A 138 -0.31 -0.99 8.54
C GLY A 138 -1.03 -1.97 7.61
N GLY A 139 -0.46 -3.15 7.41
CA GLY A 139 -1.17 -4.30 6.83
C GLY A 139 -0.88 -4.59 5.36
N ARG A 140 0.00 -3.84 4.69
CA ARG A 140 0.43 -4.19 3.35
C ARG A 140 1.45 -5.33 3.42
N ILE A 141 1.23 -6.38 2.64
CA ILE A 141 2.19 -7.46 2.47
C ILE A 141 2.48 -7.69 1.00
N ALA A 142 3.72 -7.97 0.67
CA ALA A 142 4.15 -8.28 -0.69
C ALA A 142 5.44 -9.08 -0.70
N PHE A 143 5.59 -10.01 -1.63
CA PHE A 143 6.86 -10.68 -1.87
C PHE A 143 7.78 -9.78 -2.69
N GLY A 144 9.00 -9.59 -2.20
CA GLY A 144 10.03 -8.88 -2.92
C GLY A 144 10.69 -9.75 -3.99
N PRO A 145 11.53 -9.13 -4.86
CA PRO A 145 12.27 -9.85 -5.88
C PRO A 145 13.28 -10.87 -5.32
N ASP A 146 13.59 -10.77 -4.03
CA ASP A 146 14.44 -11.71 -3.28
C ASP A 146 13.66 -12.93 -2.74
N GLY A 147 12.35 -13.01 -3.01
CA GLY A 147 11.49 -14.09 -2.55
C GLY A 147 11.09 -14.01 -1.07
N MET A 148 11.44 -12.93 -0.37
CA MET A 148 11.05 -12.70 1.02
C MET A 148 9.72 -11.95 1.08
N LEU A 149 8.97 -12.17 2.16
CA LEU A 149 7.72 -11.46 2.42
C LEU A 149 8.01 -10.20 3.23
N TYR A 150 7.63 -9.06 2.68
CA TYR A 150 7.70 -7.76 3.34
C TYR A 150 6.33 -7.42 3.92
N VAL A 151 6.33 -6.89 5.14
CA VAL A 151 5.11 -6.61 5.91
C VAL A 151 5.19 -5.21 6.49
N THR A 152 4.21 -4.36 6.19
CA THR A 152 4.12 -3.05 6.83
C THR A 152 3.30 -3.11 8.10
N THR A 153 3.74 -2.41 9.14
CA THR A 153 3.04 -2.33 10.42
C THR A 153 2.91 -0.87 10.89
N GLY A 154 1.80 -0.56 11.52
CA GLY A 154 1.58 0.76 12.12
C GLY A 154 2.00 0.80 13.58
N GLU A 155 2.13 2.01 14.13
CA GLU A 155 2.52 2.25 15.53
C GLU A 155 1.30 2.33 16.49
N VAL A 156 0.10 2.10 15.98
CA VAL A 156 -1.18 2.00 16.71
C VAL A 156 -1.47 3.18 17.65
N TYR A 157 -1.06 4.40 17.27
CA TYR A 157 -1.08 5.62 18.09
C TYR A 157 -0.22 5.56 19.37
N GLU A 158 0.68 4.59 19.46
CA GLU A 158 1.76 4.54 20.46
C GLU A 158 3.07 4.91 19.77
N ARG A 159 3.25 6.19 19.51
CA ARG A 159 4.31 6.75 18.65
C ARG A 159 5.71 6.21 18.91
N GLU A 160 6.04 5.97 20.18
CA GLU A 160 7.37 5.49 20.58
C GLU A 160 7.68 4.09 20.07
N LEU A 161 6.65 3.27 19.76
CA LEU A 161 6.84 1.96 19.18
C LEU A 161 7.60 2.02 17.85
N ALA A 162 7.44 3.11 17.08
CA ALA A 162 8.14 3.29 15.82
C ALA A 162 9.67 3.28 15.97
N GLN A 163 10.20 3.80 17.08
CA GLN A 163 11.62 3.85 17.39
C GLN A 163 12.11 2.65 18.24
N ASP A 164 11.18 1.89 18.82
CA ASP A 164 11.50 0.73 19.65
C ASP A 164 11.74 -0.51 18.78
N LEU A 165 13.00 -0.90 18.62
CA LEU A 165 13.39 -2.07 17.84
C LEU A 165 12.98 -3.41 18.46
N SER A 166 12.56 -3.44 19.72
CA SER A 166 12.00 -4.64 20.36
C SER A 166 10.53 -4.87 20.00
N SER A 167 9.87 -3.88 19.40
CA SER A 167 8.49 -3.94 18.92
C SER A 167 8.41 -4.16 17.40
N LEU A 168 7.39 -4.90 16.97
CA LEU A 168 7.04 -5.05 15.55
C LEU A 168 6.15 -3.91 15.03
N GLY A 169 5.71 -2.97 15.87
CA GLY A 169 4.89 -1.83 15.47
C GLY A 169 5.72 -0.70 14.84
N GLY A 170 5.14 0.01 13.86
CA GLY A 170 5.81 1.11 13.17
C GLY A 170 7.04 0.70 12.36
N LYS A 171 6.94 -0.40 11.65
CA LYS A 171 8.06 -1.07 10.96
C LYS A 171 7.68 -1.46 9.52
N ILE A 172 8.70 -1.70 8.71
CA ILE A 172 8.64 -2.64 7.60
C ILE A 172 9.45 -3.86 8.03
N LEU A 173 8.82 -5.02 8.01
CA LEU A 173 9.41 -6.30 8.39
C LEU A 173 9.75 -7.08 7.13
N ARG A 174 10.75 -7.96 7.22
CA ARG A 174 11.16 -8.85 6.13
C ARG A 174 11.37 -10.25 6.69
N ILE A 175 10.55 -11.19 6.22
CA ILE A 175 10.51 -12.57 6.71
C ILE A 175 10.57 -13.57 5.55
N THR A 176 10.96 -14.79 5.85
CA THR A 176 10.86 -15.91 4.88
C THR A 176 9.39 -16.29 4.65
N PRO A 177 9.07 -17.03 3.58
CA PRO A 177 7.72 -17.55 3.36
C PRO A 177 7.20 -18.44 4.50
N GLU A 178 8.09 -19.03 5.30
CA GLU A 178 7.75 -19.82 6.48
C GLU A 178 7.53 -18.99 7.75
N GLY A 179 7.80 -17.67 7.70
CA GLY A 179 7.59 -16.73 8.80
C GLY A 179 8.81 -16.54 9.71
N ARG A 180 9.99 -17.01 9.32
CA ARG A 180 11.24 -16.73 10.04
C ARG A 180 11.78 -15.36 9.66
N PRO A 181 12.56 -14.70 10.54
CA PRO A 181 13.31 -13.53 10.12
C PRO A 181 14.14 -13.84 8.88
N ALA A 182 14.12 -12.95 7.89
CA ALA A 182 14.84 -13.20 6.64
C ALA A 182 16.36 -13.07 6.85
N PRO A 183 17.17 -14.00 6.31
CA PRO A 183 18.62 -13.90 6.36
C PRO A 183 19.11 -12.57 5.80
N GLY A 184 20.09 -11.96 6.46
CA GLY A 184 20.65 -10.67 6.06
C GLY A 184 19.86 -9.44 6.52
N ASN A 185 18.83 -9.61 7.35
CA ASN A 185 18.14 -8.49 7.98
C ASN A 185 19.12 -7.64 8.82
N PRO A 186 18.94 -6.30 8.84
CA PRO A 186 19.91 -5.38 9.39
C PRO A 186 20.12 -5.50 10.91
N PHE A 187 19.12 -6.01 11.64
CA PHE A 187 19.18 -6.12 13.11
C PHE A 187 19.27 -7.57 13.60
N TRP A 188 19.71 -8.49 12.74
CA TRP A 188 19.78 -9.92 12.98
C TRP A 188 20.49 -10.30 14.31
N ASN A 189 21.64 -9.68 14.56
CA ASN A 189 22.46 -9.97 15.73
C ASN A 189 22.41 -8.87 16.79
N ARG A 190 21.47 -7.93 16.71
CA ARG A 190 21.37 -6.84 17.67
C ARG A 190 20.59 -7.26 18.89
N GLN A 191 21.22 -7.28 20.05
CA GLN A 191 20.55 -7.57 21.31
C GLN A 191 19.42 -6.57 21.57
N GLY A 192 18.24 -7.07 21.98
CA GLY A 192 17.05 -6.27 22.27
C GLY A 192 16.28 -5.82 21.02
N ALA A 193 16.74 -6.16 19.82
CA ALA A 193 16.00 -5.88 18.59
C ALA A 193 15.29 -7.13 18.04
N ARG A 194 14.14 -6.92 17.41
CA ARG A 194 13.44 -7.97 16.67
C ARG A 194 14.16 -8.21 15.33
N PRO A 195 14.60 -9.44 15.04
CA PRO A 195 15.36 -9.76 13.84
C PRO A 195 14.53 -9.68 12.54
N GLU A 196 13.21 -9.60 12.64
CA GLU A 196 12.30 -9.41 11.51
C GLU A 196 12.34 -7.98 10.94
N VAL A 197 12.84 -7.01 11.70
CA VAL A 197 12.82 -5.59 11.33
C VAL A 197 13.76 -5.32 10.15
N TYR A 198 13.21 -4.72 9.09
CA TYR A 198 13.94 -4.26 7.91
C TYR A 198 14.19 -2.75 7.94
N SER A 199 13.16 -1.96 8.26
CA SER A 199 13.25 -0.52 8.52
C SER A 199 12.32 -0.12 9.67
N TYR A 200 12.55 1.05 10.26
CA TYR A 200 11.82 1.51 11.44
C TYR A 200 11.58 3.03 11.41
N GLY A 201 10.90 3.54 12.43
CA GLY A 201 10.53 4.94 12.46
C GLY A 201 9.35 5.28 11.53
N HIS A 202 8.45 4.33 11.34
CA HIS A 202 7.24 4.48 10.53
C HIS A 202 6.02 4.73 11.40
N ARG A 203 5.10 5.56 10.89
CA ARG A 203 3.81 5.81 11.55
C ARG A 203 2.76 4.78 11.11
N ASN A 204 2.42 4.75 9.82
CA ASN A 204 1.40 3.86 9.26
C ASN A 204 1.61 3.64 7.75
N PRO A 205 2.60 2.85 7.35
CA PRO A 205 2.85 2.56 5.95
C PRO A 205 1.77 1.64 5.37
N GLN A 206 1.29 1.96 4.16
CA GLN A 206 0.15 1.32 3.51
C GLN A 206 0.47 0.73 2.15
N GLY A 207 1.63 1.01 1.59
CA GLY A 207 2.01 0.53 0.26
C GLY A 207 3.45 0.08 0.15
N LEU A 208 3.69 -0.87 -0.74
CA LEU A 208 4.99 -1.42 -1.10
C LEU A 208 5.07 -1.65 -2.60
N ALA A 209 6.14 -1.18 -3.24
CA ALA A 209 6.45 -1.49 -4.64
C ALA A 209 7.95 -1.48 -4.88
N TRP A 210 8.43 -2.39 -5.73
CA TRP A 210 9.82 -2.42 -6.15
C TRP A 210 9.99 -1.78 -7.51
N HIS A 211 10.99 -0.90 -7.64
CA HIS A 211 11.33 -0.32 -8.93
C HIS A 211 11.83 -1.41 -9.88
N PRO A 212 11.20 -1.58 -11.07
CA PRO A 212 11.49 -2.73 -11.93
C PRO A 212 12.92 -2.76 -12.48
N GLY A 213 13.56 -1.60 -12.63
CA GLY A 213 14.92 -1.50 -13.14
C GLY A 213 16.02 -1.63 -12.10
N THR A 214 15.80 -1.12 -10.88
CA THR A 214 16.84 -1.07 -9.82
C THR A 214 16.60 -2.06 -8.69
N GLY A 215 15.36 -2.56 -8.53
CA GLY A 215 14.97 -3.42 -7.41
C GLY A 215 14.86 -2.69 -6.06
N GLU A 216 14.95 -1.36 -6.05
CA GLU A 216 14.74 -0.58 -4.82
C GLU A 216 13.29 -0.62 -4.37
N LEU A 217 13.09 -0.71 -3.07
CA LEU A 217 11.77 -0.73 -2.45
C LEU A 217 11.27 0.70 -2.20
N PHE A 218 10.06 0.97 -2.67
CA PHE A 218 9.32 2.20 -2.40
C PHE A 218 8.13 1.86 -1.49
N ALA A 219 7.83 2.75 -0.56
CA ALA A 219 6.68 2.62 0.34
C ALA A 219 5.91 3.94 0.41
N SER A 220 4.60 3.83 0.58
CA SER A 220 3.73 4.97 0.88
C SER A 220 3.32 4.95 2.34
N GLU A 221 3.23 6.11 2.96
CA GLU A 221 2.99 6.24 4.39
C GLU A 221 2.08 7.42 4.73
N HIS A 222 1.17 7.21 5.69
CA HIS A 222 0.32 8.25 6.24
C HIS A 222 1.08 9.11 7.25
N GLY A 223 1.02 10.41 7.08
CA GLY A 223 1.49 11.40 8.02
C GLY A 223 0.49 11.71 9.15
N PRO A 224 0.80 12.68 10.02
CA PRO A 224 -0.03 13.04 11.18
C PRO A 224 -1.48 13.38 10.84
N SER A 225 -2.38 13.05 11.77
CA SER A 225 -3.82 13.33 11.67
C SER A 225 -4.34 14.17 12.84
N GLY A 226 -3.47 15.00 13.42
CA GLY A 226 -3.77 15.92 14.54
C GLY A 226 -2.78 15.83 15.71
N GLU A 227 -2.16 14.70 15.93
CA GLU A 227 -1.25 14.45 17.07
C GLU A 227 0.07 15.24 16.99
N GLN A 228 0.54 15.56 15.81
CA GLN A 228 1.69 16.42 15.52
C GLN A 228 1.46 17.27 14.25
N GLY A 229 0.29 17.87 14.13
CA GLY A 229 -0.15 18.56 12.92
C GLY A 229 -0.97 17.68 11.99
N PHE A 230 -1.13 18.10 10.74
CA PHE A 230 -1.89 17.40 9.72
C PHE A 230 -1.10 17.28 8.42
N GLY A 231 -1.44 16.28 7.63
CA GLY A 231 -0.83 16.06 6.33
C GLY A 231 0.52 15.38 6.44
N HIS A 232 1.45 15.78 5.57
CA HIS A 232 2.79 15.20 5.51
C HIS A 232 2.76 13.69 5.20
N ASP A 233 1.78 13.27 4.39
CA ASP A 233 1.77 11.94 3.80
C ASP A 233 2.91 11.83 2.80
N GLU A 234 3.50 10.66 2.66
CA GLU A 234 4.79 10.56 2.01
C GLU A 234 4.99 9.28 1.16
N VAL A 235 5.93 9.37 0.23
CA VAL A 235 6.55 8.24 -0.43
C VAL A 235 8.01 8.18 -0.01
N ASN A 236 8.44 7.01 0.44
CA ASN A 236 9.79 6.73 0.90
C ASN A 236 10.50 5.73 -0.01
N VAL A 237 11.81 5.90 -0.21
CA VAL A 237 12.68 4.84 -0.71
C VAL A 237 13.24 4.10 0.51
N ILE A 238 12.95 2.81 0.61
CA ILE A 238 13.25 2.02 1.80
C ILE A 238 14.61 1.34 1.66
N VAL A 239 15.46 1.57 2.65
CA VAL A 239 16.78 0.93 2.75
C VAL A 239 16.86 0.06 4.00
N PRO A 240 17.63 -1.05 3.97
CA PRO A 240 17.84 -1.88 5.16
C PRO A 240 18.40 -1.08 6.33
N GLY A 241 17.77 -1.21 7.50
CA GLY A 241 18.19 -0.52 8.73
C GLY A 241 17.87 0.98 8.77
N GLY A 242 17.19 1.51 7.75
CA GLY A 242 16.81 2.93 7.69
C GLY A 242 15.83 3.32 8.79
N ASN A 243 16.06 4.47 9.41
CA ASN A 243 15.13 5.13 10.34
C ASN A 243 14.42 6.28 9.62
N TYR A 244 13.09 6.19 9.51
CA TYR A 244 12.26 7.18 8.80
C TYR A 244 11.70 8.28 9.69
N GLY A 245 12.18 8.34 10.93
CA GLY A 245 12.13 9.50 11.81
C GLY A 245 10.90 9.62 12.71
N TRP A 246 9.77 8.99 12.39
CA TRP A 246 8.59 9.11 13.24
C TRP A 246 8.85 8.56 14.65
N PRO A 247 8.45 9.22 15.73
CA PRO A 247 7.79 10.54 15.82
C PRO A 247 8.77 11.71 16.02
N ARG A 248 10.08 11.53 15.84
CA ARG A 248 11.12 12.54 16.09
C ARG A 248 11.14 13.60 15.00
N VAL A 249 10.80 13.21 13.77
CA VAL A 249 10.72 14.07 12.58
C VAL A 249 9.40 13.83 11.89
N VAL A 250 8.77 14.87 11.37
CA VAL A 250 7.59 14.85 10.53
C VAL A 250 7.97 15.42 9.16
N GLY A 251 7.77 14.64 8.11
CA GLY A 251 8.15 15.04 6.76
C GLY A 251 9.66 15.19 6.58
N GLN A 252 10.08 16.21 5.84
CA GLN A 252 11.49 16.45 5.53
C GLN A 252 12.20 17.15 6.70
N GLY A 253 13.10 16.43 7.36
CA GLY A 253 13.83 16.92 8.53
C GLY A 253 15.22 17.43 8.22
N ASN A 254 15.86 17.01 7.14
CA ASN A 254 17.26 17.28 6.80
C ASN A 254 18.22 16.88 7.95
N ASP A 255 17.89 15.84 8.69
CA ASP A 255 18.68 15.31 9.80
C ASP A 255 19.33 14.00 9.36
N PRO A 256 20.68 13.90 9.35
CA PRO A 256 21.37 12.70 8.83
C PRO A 256 21.10 11.42 9.63
N ARG A 257 20.50 11.51 10.80
CA ARG A 257 20.07 10.36 11.60
C ARG A 257 18.83 9.67 11.00
N TYR A 258 18.07 10.39 10.18
CA TYR A 258 16.80 9.93 9.62
C TYR A 258 16.81 10.01 8.10
N ARG A 259 15.96 9.20 7.47
CA ARG A 259 15.75 9.23 6.02
C ARG A 259 14.61 10.18 5.70
N ASP A 260 14.90 11.17 4.88
CA ASP A 260 13.87 12.07 4.35
C ASP A 260 13.02 11.36 3.28
N PRO A 261 11.73 11.72 3.15
CA PRO A 261 10.88 11.17 2.11
C PRO A 261 11.34 11.59 0.71
N LEU A 262 11.10 10.70 -0.26
CA LEU A 262 11.26 11.01 -1.68
C LEU A 262 10.26 12.07 -2.13
N TYR A 263 9.02 11.98 -1.64
CA TYR A 263 7.95 12.91 -1.93
C TYR A 263 7.05 13.11 -0.72
N LEU A 264 6.59 14.34 -0.56
CA LEU A 264 5.79 14.76 0.60
C LEU A 264 4.56 15.52 0.10
N TRP A 265 3.38 15.19 0.66
CA TRP A 265 2.16 15.99 0.51
C TRP A 265 1.90 16.79 1.80
N PRO A 266 2.33 18.06 1.87
CA PRO A 266 2.20 18.85 3.09
C PRO A 266 0.75 19.02 3.57
N GLU A 267 -0.19 19.12 2.63
CA GLU A 267 -1.62 19.33 2.90
C GLU A 267 -2.40 18.02 3.14
N GLY A 268 -1.74 16.88 2.95
CA GLY A 268 -2.30 15.56 3.16
C GLY A 268 -2.91 14.91 1.90
N PHE A 269 -2.42 13.73 1.62
CA PHE A 269 -2.93 12.80 0.62
C PHE A 269 -2.73 11.39 1.17
N PRO A 270 -3.52 10.96 2.17
CA PRO A 270 -3.35 9.63 2.77
C PRO A 270 -3.32 8.55 1.70
N PRO A 271 -2.16 7.95 1.41
CA PRO A 271 -2.01 7.00 0.33
C PRO A 271 -2.50 5.61 0.74
N GLY A 272 -3.03 4.87 -0.24
CA GLY A 272 -3.12 3.43 -0.17
C GLY A 272 -1.84 2.79 -0.70
N ASN A 273 -1.96 1.79 -1.57
CA ASN A 273 -0.82 1.16 -2.21
C ASN A 273 -0.24 2.05 -3.32
N LEU A 274 0.95 1.65 -3.79
CA LEU A 274 1.62 2.24 -4.93
C LEU A 274 2.13 1.14 -5.88
N ALA A 275 2.32 1.47 -7.15
CA ALA A 275 2.80 0.52 -8.16
C ALA A 275 3.57 1.22 -9.27
N PHE A 276 4.62 0.59 -9.76
CA PHE A 276 5.29 1.01 -10.99
C PHE A 276 4.56 0.46 -12.21
N TRP A 277 4.20 1.33 -13.13
CA TRP A 277 3.54 0.98 -14.37
C TRP A 277 4.00 1.88 -15.51
N LYS A 278 4.43 1.27 -16.63
CA LYS A 278 4.92 2.01 -17.83
C LYS A 278 5.99 3.05 -17.48
N GLY A 279 6.90 2.72 -16.55
CA GLY A 279 8.00 3.60 -16.16
C GLY A 279 7.66 4.71 -15.16
N GLU A 280 6.43 4.81 -14.71
CA GLU A 280 5.94 5.82 -13.78
C GLU A 280 5.49 5.17 -12.46
N LEU A 281 5.48 5.94 -11.38
CA LEU A 281 4.96 5.51 -10.09
C LEU A 281 3.51 5.99 -9.91
N PHE A 282 2.60 5.06 -9.67
CA PHE A 282 1.19 5.36 -9.39
C PHE A 282 0.89 5.17 -7.91
N VAL A 283 0.18 6.12 -7.32
CA VAL A 283 -0.18 6.11 -5.89
C VAL A 283 -1.69 6.28 -5.74
N ALA A 284 -2.33 5.31 -5.11
CA ALA A 284 -3.75 5.38 -4.80
C ALA A 284 -3.99 6.30 -3.60
N GLY A 285 -4.96 7.21 -3.69
CA GLY A 285 -5.29 8.17 -2.65
C GLY A 285 -6.64 7.92 -2.00
N LEU A 286 -6.66 7.78 -0.69
CA LEU A 286 -7.88 7.62 0.08
C LEU A 286 -8.63 8.96 0.21
N ARG A 287 -8.16 9.86 1.07
CA ARG A 287 -8.77 11.17 1.24
C ARG A 287 -8.67 12.04 -0.02
N GLY A 288 -7.58 11.93 -0.75
CA GLY A 288 -7.36 12.64 -2.00
C GLY A 288 -8.26 12.18 -3.16
N GLN A 289 -8.91 11.02 -3.03
CA GLN A 289 -9.91 10.47 -3.98
C GLN A 289 -9.42 10.45 -5.43
N ALA A 290 -8.16 10.15 -5.61
CA ALA A 290 -7.51 10.13 -6.93
C ALA A 290 -6.43 9.04 -6.99
N LEU A 291 -6.12 8.63 -8.20
CA LEU A 291 -4.87 7.92 -8.52
C LEU A 291 -3.90 8.95 -9.08
N LEU A 292 -2.80 9.16 -8.38
CA LEU A 292 -1.75 10.06 -8.84
C LEU A 292 -0.68 9.30 -9.61
N ARG A 293 -0.12 9.96 -10.61
CA ARG A 293 1.05 9.51 -11.37
C ARG A 293 2.22 10.43 -11.03
N LEU A 294 3.29 9.85 -10.53
CA LEU A 294 4.54 10.53 -10.19
C LEU A 294 5.60 10.15 -11.22
N SER A 295 6.08 11.14 -11.96
CA SER A 295 7.22 10.98 -12.86
C SER A 295 8.51 11.11 -12.08
N LEU A 296 9.36 10.08 -12.17
CA LEU A 296 10.62 10.01 -11.48
C LEU A 296 11.78 10.26 -12.44
N GLU A 297 12.78 10.99 -11.96
CA GLU A 297 14.11 11.09 -12.59
C GLU A 297 15.17 10.70 -11.58
N GLY A 298 16.26 10.14 -12.08
CA GLY A 298 17.39 9.74 -11.28
C GLY A 298 17.81 8.30 -11.50
N GLU A 299 18.63 7.83 -10.60
CA GLU A 299 19.15 6.47 -10.57
C GLU A 299 19.13 5.94 -9.14
N ARG A 300 19.59 4.72 -8.94
CA ARG A 300 19.67 4.08 -7.62
C ARG A 300 20.25 5.02 -6.56
N GLY A 301 19.47 5.25 -5.49
CA GLY A 301 19.83 6.10 -4.36
C GLY A 301 19.72 7.61 -4.59
N GLY A 302 19.32 8.06 -5.79
CA GLY A 302 19.24 9.49 -6.15
C GLY A 302 17.96 9.89 -6.89
N TRP A 303 16.82 9.27 -6.55
CA TRP A 303 15.53 9.58 -7.16
C TRP A 303 14.98 10.94 -6.76
N ARG A 304 14.28 11.57 -7.70
CA ARG A 304 13.46 12.76 -7.45
C ARG A 304 12.14 12.68 -8.22
N VAL A 305 11.09 13.22 -7.66
CA VAL A 305 9.80 13.40 -8.33
C VAL A 305 9.85 14.72 -9.09
N VAL A 306 9.67 14.69 -10.41
CA VAL A 306 9.73 15.88 -11.28
C VAL A 306 8.37 16.36 -11.72
N ARG A 307 7.35 15.50 -11.64
CA ARG A 307 5.97 15.85 -12.00
C ARG A 307 4.99 14.95 -11.25
N VAL A 308 3.85 15.52 -10.89
CA VAL A 308 2.70 14.80 -10.31
C VAL A 308 1.46 15.18 -11.10
N ASP A 309 0.76 14.17 -11.64
CA ASP A 309 -0.48 14.33 -12.39
C ASP A 309 -1.58 13.45 -11.78
N THR A 310 -2.83 13.86 -11.96
CA THR A 310 -3.99 13.00 -11.67
C THR A 310 -4.25 12.07 -12.85
N ALA A 311 -4.07 10.76 -12.64
CA ALA A 311 -4.32 9.74 -13.65
C ALA A 311 -5.79 9.27 -13.66
N LEU A 312 -6.43 9.21 -12.49
CA LEU A 312 -7.83 8.81 -12.32
C LEU A 312 -8.46 9.58 -11.18
N SER A 313 -9.69 10.03 -11.36
CA SER A 313 -10.54 10.63 -10.33
C SER A 313 -12.01 10.29 -10.57
N GLY A 314 -12.89 10.73 -9.67
CA GLY A 314 -14.32 10.52 -9.84
C GLY A 314 -14.88 9.19 -9.30
N TYR A 315 -14.04 8.30 -8.77
CA TYR A 315 -14.43 7.03 -8.16
C TYR A 315 -14.42 7.05 -6.63
N GLY A 316 -14.12 8.20 -6.02
CA GLY A 316 -13.99 8.34 -4.57
C GLY A 316 -12.63 7.87 -4.07
N ARG A 317 -12.62 7.30 -2.87
CA ARG A 317 -11.43 6.82 -2.19
C ARG A 317 -10.83 5.61 -2.90
N LEU A 318 -9.54 5.65 -3.19
CA LEU A 318 -8.81 4.56 -3.84
C LEU A 318 -7.79 3.98 -2.86
N ARG A 319 -7.70 2.64 -2.77
CA ARG A 319 -6.86 1.95 -1.80
C ARG A 319 -5.77 1.10 -2.42
N GLU A 320 -6.15 0.14 -3.23
CA GLU A 320 -5.20 -0.74 -3.92
C GLU A 320 -4.84 -0.15 -5.28
N VAL A 321 -3.60 -0.29 -5.66
CA VAL A 321 -3.13 -0.16 -7.04
C VAL A 321 -2.06 -1.20 -7.29
N GLN A 322 -2.21 -1.99 -8.35
CA GLN A 322 -1.31 -3.09 -8.67
C GLN A 322 -1.33 -3.36 -10.18
N VAL A 323 -0.20 -3.79 -10.73
CA VAL A 323 -0.13 -4.26 -12.11
C VAL A 323 -0.60 -5.71 -12.17
N GLY A 324 -1.59 -5.98 -12.98
CA GLY A 324 -2.09 -7.33 -13.21
C GLY A 324 -1.25 -8.13 -14.21
N PRO A 325 -1.47 -9.46 -14.32
CA PRO A 325 -0.73 -10.34 -15.24
C PRO A 325 -0.97 -9.99 -16.71
N ASP A 326 -2.02 -9.26 -17.00
CA ASP A 326 -2.36 -8.74 -18.33
C ASP A 326 -1.67 -7.41 -18.68
N GLY A 327 -0.78 -6.92 -17.81
CA GLY A 327 -0.07 -5.65 -17.98
C GLY A 327 -0.92 -4.40 -17.74
N ALA A 328 -2.19 -4.54 -17.36
CA ALA A 328 -3.06 -3.42 -16.98
C ALA A 328 -2.82 -3.01 -15.53
N LEU A 329 -3.21 -1.78 -15.21
CA LEU A 329 -3.21 -1.29 -13.84
C LEU A 329 -4.59 -1.55 -13.20
N TRP A 330 -4.59 -2.13 -12.00
CA TRP A 330 -5.81 -2.50 -11.28
C TRP A 330 -5.91 -1.70 -10.00
N VAL A 331 -7.13 -1.21 -9.72
CA VAL A 331 -7.39 -0.29 -8.60
C VAL A 331 -8.64 -0.72 -7.85
N THR A 332 -8.65 -0.62 -6.52
CA THR A 332 -9.88 -0.80 -5.73
C THR A 332 -10.39 0.52 -5.19
N THR A 333 -11.71 0.69 -5.13
CA THR A 333 -12.33 1.76 -4.36
C THR A 333 -12.48 1.37 -2.89
N SER A 334 -12.63 2.35 -2.00
CA SER A 334 -12.75 2.16 -0.55
C SER A 334 -13.78 3.13 0.04
N ASN A 335 -14.95 3.25 -0.61
CA ASN A 335 -15.97 4.23 -0.22
C ASN A 335 -16.82 3.75 0.96
N ARG A 336 -16.81 2.42 1.22
CA ARG A 336 -17.51 1.80 2.36
C ARG A 336 -16.67 1.72 3.64
N ASP A 337 -15.48 2.34 3.67
CA ASP A 337 -14.56 2.26 4.82
C ASP A 337 -14.95 3.11 6.04
N GLY A 338 -16.11 3.74 5.99
CA GLY A 338 -16.63 4.62 7.04
C GLY A 338 -16.22 6.09 6.92
N ARG A 339 -15.35 6.42 5.94
CA ARG A 339 -14.86 7.78 5.66
C ARG A 339 -15.19 8.25 4.26
N GLY A 340 -15.72 7.38 3.43
CA GLY A 340 -16.10 7.65 2.04
C GLY A 340 -17.59 7.93 1.87
N GLN A 341 -17.93 8.44 0.70
CA GLN A 341 -19.31 8.54 0.24
C GLN A 341 -19.62 7.35 -0.66
N VAL A 342 -20.46 6.44 -0.17
CA VAL A 342 -20.87 5.24 -0.91
C VAL A 342 -21.72 5.64 -2.11
N ARG A 343 -21.40 5.08 -3.26
CA ARG A 343 -22.10 5.24 -4.54
C ARG A 343 -22.72 3.91 -4.98
N PRO A 344 -23.67 3.92 -5.90
CA PRO A 344 -24.20 2.68 -6.46
C PRO A 344 -23.06 1.76 -6.98
N LYS A 345 -23.15 0.46 -6.68
CA LYS A 345 -22.15 -0.57 -6.99
C LYS A 345 -20.82 -0.49 -6.24
N ASP A 346 -20.61 0.47 -5.31
CA ASP A 346 -19.41 0.46 -4.48
C ASP A 346 -19.38 -0.75 -3.53
N ASP A 347 -18.22 -1.23 -3.12
CA ASP A 347 -16.92 -0.87 -3.66
C ASP A 347 -16.61 -1.72 -4.89
N ARG A 348 -15.62 -1.27 -5.68
CA ARG A 348 -15.35 -1.81 -7.02
C ARG A 348 -13.89 -2.17 -7.19
N VAL A 349 -13.65 -3.07 -8.13
CA VAL A 349 -12.33 -3.26 -8.76
C VAL A 349 -12.38 -2.69 -10.16
N LEU A 350 -11.47 -1.80 -10.45
CA LEU A 350 -11.29 -1.10 -11.72
C LEU A 350 -10.03 -1.62 -12.41
N ARG A 351 -10.05 -1.66 -13.73
CA ARG A 351 -8.94 -2.02 -14.60
C ARG A 351 -8.67 -0.88 -15.58
N LEU A 352 -7.42 -0.44 -15.63
CA LEU A 352 -6.98 0.70 -16.44
C LEU A 352 -5.99 0.23 -17.52
N ARG A 353 -6.21 0.70 -18.75
CA ARG A 353 -5.34 0.41 -19.91
C ARG A 353 -4.90 1.66 -20.63
#